data_eb0c41e64c2b23f505639dd7fb580467
#
_entry.id   eb0c41e64c2b23f505639dd7fb580467
#
_cell.length_a   1.000
_cell.length_b   1.000
_cell.length_c   1.000
_cell.angle_alpha   90.00
_cell.angle_beta   90.00
_cell.angle_gamma   90.00
#
_symmetry.space_group_name_H-M   'P 1'
#
loop_
_entity.id
_entity.type
_entity.pdbx_description
1 polymer ?
#
loop_
_entity_poly.entity_id
_entity_poly.type
_entity_poly.pdbx_seq_one_letter_code
_entity_poly.pdbx_strand_id
1 'polypeptide(L)'
;QDSRFAAALRDRPVVLGYYLSADRGGQRHGQLPPPWLTAHPPWRLPQWSGYGANTPVLADAAPRAGFFNAMADDDGVVRRVPAVAQVDGQLRASLALSLWHEATGRPVVKAETAPAALSNGAPELTALRFKTPDGASRRLPLDDHGALRVPFRGPGGLAGGSFRYVPAIRLLDGQEPAGSLASQWVLIGSSAPGMADLRATPVHPAMPGVE
;
A
#
# COMPACT_ATOMS: atom_id res chain seq x y z
N GLN A 1 -24.61 6.64 -6.58
CA GLN A 1 -23.92 5.39 -6.23
C GLN A 1 -22.79 5.71 -5.25
N ASP A 2 -21.91 6.64 -5.57
CA ASP A 2 -20.76 7.04 -4.72
C ASP A 2 -21.16 7.56 -3.35
N SER A 3 -22.25 8.34 -3.25
CA SER A 3 -22.74 8.85 -1.96
C SER A 3 -23.22 7.76 -1.00
N ARG A 4 -23.81 6.68 -1.53
CA ARG A 4 -24.19 5.51 -0.71
C ARG A 4 -22.98 4.75 -0.22
N PHE A 5 -21.98 4.59 -1.09
CA PHE A 5 -20.73 3.95 -0.72
C PHE A 5 -19.96 4.81 0.31
N ALA A 6 -19.85 6.11 0.10
CA ALA A 6 -19.26 7.03 1.05
C ALA A 6 -19.94 6.96 2.43
N ALA A 7 -21.26 6.90 2.47
CA ALA A 7 -22.00 6.74 3.74
C ALA A 7 -21.66 5.41 4.45
N ALA A 8 -21.42 4.35 3.68
CA ALA A 8 -21.02 3.06 4.23
C ALA A 8 -19.56 3.03 4.74
N LEU A 9 -18.70 3.93 4.26
CA LEU A 9 -17.30 4.02 4.67
C LEU A 9 -17.10 4.87 5.93
N ARG A 10 -18.00 5.82 6.21
CA ARG A 10 -17.85 6.76 7.32
C ARG A 10 -17.71 6.06 8.65
N ASP A 11 -16.81 6.59 9.49
CA ASP A 11 -16.53 6.11 10.84
C ASP A 11 -16.09 4.65 10.93
N ARG A 12 -15.59 4.10 9.81
CA ARG A 12 -15.05 2.75 9.74
C ARG A 12 -13.53 2.75 9.56
N PRO A 13 -12.81 1.76 10.05
CA PRO A 13 -11.37 1.63 9.88
C PRO A 13 -11.02 1.14 8.45
N VAL A 14 -11.31 1.97 7.48
CA VAL A 14 -11.07 1.68 6.05
C VAL A 14 -9.87 2.46 5.55
N VAL A 15 -9.02 1.79 4.80
CA VAL A 15 -7.90 2.38 4.05
C VAL A 15 -8.14 2.13 2.57
N LEU A 16 -8.31 3.18 1.79
CA LEU A 16 -8.56 3.09 0.36
C LEU A 16 -7.26 2.92 -0.42
N GLY A 17 -7.33 2.21 -1.55
CA GLY A 17 -6.21 2.10 -2.46
C GLY A 17 -6.25 3.18 -3.55
N TYR A 18 -5.08 3.56 -4.06
CA TYR A 18 -4.93 4.38 -5.26
C TYR A 18 -3.65 4.00 -6.01
N TYR A 19 -3.55 4.36 -7.28
CA TYR A 19 -2.34 4.10 -8.05
C TYR A 19 -1.58 5.39 -8.35
N LEU A 20 -0.27 5.24 -8.50
CA LEU A 20 0.63 6.28 -8.98
C LEU A 20 1.00 6.02 -10.45
N SER A 21 1.21 7.06 -11.22
CA SER A 21 1.61 7.00 -12.61
C SER A 21 2.90 7.79 -12.85
N ALA A 22 3.82 7.18 -13.58
CA ALA A 22 5.02 7.84 -14.08
C ALA A 22 4.80 8.45 -15.48
N ASP A 23 3.55 8.52 -15.94
CA ASP A 23 3.21 9.10 -17.22
C ASP A 23 3.75 10.54 -17.33
N ARG A 24 4.45 10.80 -18.42
CA ARG A 24 5.02 12.13 -18.70
C ARG A 24 3.96 13.22 -18.85
N GLY A 25 2.71 12.85 -19.12
CA GLY A 25 1.56 13.75 -19.14
C GLY A 25 1.11 14.21 -17.74
N GLY A 26 1.56 13.56 -16.66
CA GLY A 26 1.24 13.93 -15.29
C GLY A 26 -0.25 13.96 -15.00
N GLN A 27 -1.03 13.04 -15.59
CA GLN A 27 -2.47 12.99 -15.39
C GLN A 27 -2.78 12.72 -13.91
N ARG A 28 -3.70 13.52 -13.38
CA ARG A 28 -4.07 13.51 -11.97
C ARG A 28 -5.58 13.47 -11.84
N HIS A 29 -6.08 12.39 -11.28
CA HIS A 29 -7.50 12.19 -11.06
C HIS A 29 -7.79 11.88 -9.60
N GLY A 30 -8.86 12.45 -9.08
CA GLY A 30 -9.28 12.26 -7.70
C GLY A 30 -8.46 13.07 -6.69
N GLN A 31 -8.60 12.72 -5.42
CA GLN A 31 -8.01 13.43 -4.29
C GLN A 31 -7.05 12.50 -3.54
N LEU A 32 -5.79 12.93 -3.42
CA LEU A 32 -4.81 12.20 -2.59
C LEU A 32 -5.12 12.38 -1.10
N PRO A 33 -4.85 11.37 -0.26
CA PRO A 33 -5.01 11.49 1.17
C PRO A 33 -4.06 12.55 1.75
N PRO A 34 -4.35 13.15 2.90
CA PRO A 34 -3.38 13.96 3.62
C PRO A 34 -2.11 13.15 3.90
N PRO A 35 -0.91 13.73 3.72
CA PRO A 35 0.33 13.04 4.05
C PRO A 35 0.43 12.90 5.57
N TRP A 36 0.69 11.69 6.04
CA TRP A 36 0.94 11.43 7.45
C TRP A 36 2.43 11.16 7.76
N LEU A 37 3.23 10.97 6.71
CA LEU A 37 4.69 10.95 6.79
C LEU A 37 5.19 12.38 6.62
N THR A 38 5.69 12.98 7.69
CA THR A 38 6.08 14.40 7.72
C THR A 38 7.55 14.64 7.40
N ALA A 39 8.28 13.61 7.04
CA ALA A 39 9.68 13.77 6.70
C ALA A 39 9.86 14.35 5.28
N HIS A 40 10.67 15.38 5.17
CA HIS A 40 10.90 16.09 3.91
C HIS A 40 12.18 15.59 3.24
N PRO A 41 12.12 15.22 1.93
CA PRO A 41 13.32 14.87 1.19
C PRO A 41 14.26 16.06 1.05
N PRO A 42 15.56 15.74 0.88
CA PRO A 42 16.00 15.32 -0.45
C PRO A 42 16.48 13.87 -0.51
N TRP A 43 15.58 12.90 -0.62
CA TRP A 43 15.97 11.49 -0.79
C TRP A 43 15.80 11.05 -2.25
N ARG A 44 16.58 10.07 -2.68
CA ARG A 44 16.44 9.43 -3.98
C ARG A 44 15.30 8.41 -3.96
N LEU A 45 14.08 8.87 -3.85
CA LEU A 45 12.92 8.01 -3.96
C LEU A 45 12.31 8.10 -5.36
N PRO A 46 11.63 7.04 -5.83
CA PRO A 46 10.85 7.12 -7.05
C PRO A 46 9.89 8.31 -6.99
N GLN A 47 10.01 9.19 -7.97
CA GLN A 47 9.12 10.35 -8.12
C GLN A 47 8.04 10.02 -9.13
N TRP A 48 6.81 10.31 -8.75
CA TRP A 48 5.65 10.08 -9.57
C TRP A 48 4.99 11.40 -9.92
N SER A 49 4.71 11.60 -11.20
CA SER A 49 4.13 12.84 -11.72
C SER A 49 2.61 12.82 -11.79
N GLY A 50 2.01 11.63 -11.84
CA GLY A 50 0.58 11.41 -11.96
C GLY A 50 0.02 10.44 -10.94
N TYR A 51 -1.30 10.40 -10.85
CA TYR A 51 -2.02 9.44 -10.00
C TYR A 51 -3.49 9.31 -10.41
N GLY A 52 -4.08 8.15 -10.10
CA GLY A 52 -5.53 7.96 -10.05
C GLY A 52 -5.94 7.62 -8.63
N ALA A 53 -6.48 8.62 -7.95
CA ALA A 53 -6.92 8.55 -6.56
C ALA A 53 -8.46 8.50 -6.47
N ASN A 54 -8.94 8.39 -5.23
CA ASN A 54 -10.37 8.29 -4.97
C ASN A 54 -11.10 9.61 -5.28
N THR A 55 -12.36 9.51 -5.68
CA THR A 55 -13.19 10.72 -5.86
C THR A 55 -13.29 11.48 -4.54
N PRO A 56 -13.45 12.82 -4.57
CA PRO A 56 -13.51 13.62 -3.34
C PRO A 56 -14.52 13.10 -2.32
N VAL A 57 -15.70 12.68 -2.78
CA VAL A 57 -16.76 12.17 -1.89
C VAL A 57 -16.34 10.90 -1.12
N LEU A 58 -15.52 10.03 -1.72
CA LEU A 58 -14.98 8.84 -1.08
C LEU A 58 -13.77 9.18 -0.21
N ALA A 59 -12.88 10.06 -0.69
CA ALA A 59 -11.71 10.52 0.06
C ALA A 59 -12.11 11.23 1.37
N ASP A 60 -13.15 12.03 1.34
CA ASP A 60 -13.68 12.71 2.53
C ASP A 60 -14.35 11.72 3.51
N ALA A 61 -15.00 10.69 2.99
CA ALA A 61 -15.67 9.67 3.82
C ALA A 61 -14.67 8.68 4.47
N ALA A 62 -13.56 8.39 3.79
CA ALA A 62 -12.48 7.54 4.28
C ALA A 62 -11.12 8.20 3.94
N PRO A 63 -10.65 9.14 4.79
CA PRO A 63 -9.49 9.99 4.46
C PRO A 63 -8.15 9.26 4.50
N ARG A 64 -8.15 7.97 4.78
CA ARG A 64 -6.95 7.14 4.80
C ARG A 64 -6.84 6.37 3.51
N ALA A 65 -5.70 6.50 2.86
CA ALA A 65 -5.41 5.75 1.65
C ALA A 65 -3.91 5.50 1.48
N GLY A 66 -3.56 4.54 0.63
CA GLY A 66 -2.19 4.24 0.27
C GLY A 66 -2.09 3.77 -1.18
N PHE A 67 -0.93 3.97 -1.79
CA PHE A 67 -0.71 3.50 -3.15
C PHE A 67 -0.40 2.00 -3.18
N PHE A 68 -0.82 1.33 -4.24
CA PHE A 68 -0.64 -0.13 -4.41
C PHE A 68 0.26 -0.51 -5.59
N ASN A 69 1.09 0.40 -6.08
CA ASN A 69 2.00 0.11 -7.17
C ASN A 69 2.99 -0.98 -6.77
N ALA A 70 3.11 -2.00 -7.60
CA ALA A 70 4.21 -2.95 -7.55
C ALA A 70 5.28 -2.54 -8.58
N MET A 71 6.53 -2.81 -8.25
CA MET A 71 7.65 -2.64 -9.16
C MET A 71 8.26 -4.01 -9.41
N ALA A 72 8.26 -4.43 -10.68
CA ALA A 72 8.97 -5.64 -11.07
C ALA A 72 10.46 -5.33 -11.25
N ASP A 73 11.31 -6.30 -10.94
CA ASP A 73 12.72 -6.28 -11.32
C ASP A 73 12.85 -6.42 -12.85
N ASP A 74 14.06 -6.28 -13.40
CA ASP A 74 14.31 -6.30 -14.85
C ASP A 74 13.87 -7.63 -15.54
N ASP A 75 13.75 -8.70 -14.77
CA ASP A 75 13.25 -9.99 -15.23
C ASP A 75 11.71 -10.12 -15.15
N GLY A 76 11.01 -9.06 -14.80
CA GLY A 76 9.55 -9.03 -14.68
C GLY A 76 9.00 -9.60 -13.37
N VAL A 77 9.85 -10.04 -12.44
CA VAL A 77 9.43 -10.66 -11.17
C VAL A 77 9.38 -9.62 -10.06
N VAL A 78 8.27 -9.58 -9.33
CA VAL A 78 8.10 -8.71 -8.16
C VAL A 78 8.73 -9.37 -6.94
N ARG A 79 9.84 -8.82 -6.47
CA ARG A 79 10.53 -9.25 -5.24
C ARG A 79 10.47 -8.20 -4.15
N ARG A 80 10.22 -6.97 -4.55
CA ARG A 80 10.20 -5.79 -3.68
C ARG A 80 8.97 -4.95 -3.97
N VAL A 81 8.48 -4.28 -2.95
CA VAL A 81 7.39 -3.31 -3.09
C VAL A 81 7.81 -1.99 -2.46
N PRO A 82 7.51 -0.86 -3.09
CA PRO A 82 7.77 0.43 -2.48
C PRO A 82 6.93 0.58 -1.21
N ALA A 83 7.58 0.87 -0.09
CA ALA A 83 6.87 1.25 1.14
C ALA A 83 6.46 2.72 1.09
N VAL A 84 7.29 3.53 0.46
CA VAL A 84 7.09 4.97 0.29
C VAL A 84 7.44 5.39 -1.13
N ALA A 85 6.79 6.45 -1.58
CA ALA A 85 7.05 7.11 -2.86
C ALA A 85 6.93 8.63 -2.71
N GLN A 86 7.44 9.38 -3.66
CA GLN A 86 7.36 10.83 -3.66
C GLN A 86 6.40 11.33 -4.74
N VAL A 87 5.46 12.18 -4.33
CA VAL A 87 4.54 12.89 -5.23
C VAL A 87 4.52 14.35 -4.78
N ASP A 88 4.79 15.27 -5.70
CA ASP A 88 4.83 16.72 -5.43
C ASP A 88 5.73 17.10 -4.24
N GLY A 89 6.88 16.47 -4.13
CA GLY A 89 7.81 16.71 -3.03
C GLY A 89 7.36 16.15 -1.67
N GLN A 90 6.21 15.47 -1.61
CA GLN A 90 5.68 14.88 -0.39
C GLN A 90 5.80 13.35 -0.39
N LEU A 91 6.13 12.79 0.77
CA LEU A 91 6.12 11.35 0.95
C LEU A 91 4.69 10.80 1.00
N ARG A 92 4.49 9.71 0.28
CA ARG A 92 3.26 8.93 0.27
C ARG A 92 3.57 7.51 0.72
N ALA A 93 2.70 6.96 1.53
CA ALA A 93 2.84 5.58 2.00
C ALA A 93 2.11 4.62 1.08
N SER A 94 2.63 3.41 0.96
CA SER A 94 1.93 2.31 0.29
C SER A 94 0.66 1.92 1.04
N LEU A 95 -0.23 1.19 0.36
CA LEU A 95 -1.47 0.68 0.95
C LEU A 95 -1.18 -0.24 2.14
N ALA A 96 -0.19 -1.12 2.00
CA ALA A 96 0.22 -2.03 3.08
C ALA A 96 0.75 -1.26 4.31
N LEU A 97 1.60 -0.25 4.09
CA LEU A 97 2.11 0.58 5.18
C LEU A 97 1.01 1.43 5.82
N SER A 98 0.08 1.98 5.03
CA SER A 98 -1.06 2.76 5.53
C SER A 98 -2.04 1.90 6.32
N LEU A 99 -2.32 0.68 5.85
CA LEU A 99 -3.16 -0.27 6.56
C LEU A 99 -2.52 -0.68 7.91
N TRP A 100 -1.24 -1.02 7.89
CA TRP A 100 -0.50 -1.35 9.10
C TRP A 100 -0.51 -0.19 10.10
N HIS A 101 -0.23 1.04 9.65
CA HIS A 101 -0.24 2.24 10.49
C HIS A 101 -1.60 2.46 11.15
N GLU A 102 -2.68 2.31 10.40
CA GLU A 102 -4.03 2.43 10.94
C GLU A 102 -4.36 1.33 11.95
N ALA A 103 -4.06 0.09 11.62
CA ALA A 103 -4.40 -1.07 12.44
C ALA A 103 -3.59 -1.14 13.74
N THR A 104 -2.44 -0.47 13.82
CA THR A 104 -1.58 -0.42 15.02
C THR A 104 -1.76 0.86 15.85
N GLY A 105 -2.81 1.63 15.60
CA GLY A 105 -3.13 2.81 16.39
C GLY A 105 -2.32 4.06 16.01
N ARG A 106 -1.86 4.15 14.77
CA ARG A 106 -1.15 5.30 14.18
C ARG A 106 0.12 5.69 14.95
N PRO A 107 1.08 4.79 15.08
CA PRO A 107 2.34 5.08 15.76
C PRO A 107 3.08 6.23 15.08
N VAL A 108 3.83 6.99 15.86
CA VAL A 108 4.74 8.00 15.30
C VAL A 108 5.82 7.31 14.47
N VAL A 109 5.96 7.74 13.22
CA VAL A 109 6.95 7.20 12.28
C VAL A 109 8.06 8.22 12.05
N LYS A 110 9.31 7.78 12.17
CA LYS A 110 10.51 8.58 11.91
C LYS A 110 11.31 7.94 10.78
N ALA A 111 11.77 8.77 9.86
CA ALA A 111 12.73 8.36 8.85
C ALA A 111 14.12 8.19 9.47
N GLU A 112 14.79 7.10 9.12
CA GLU A 112 16.23 6.93 9.36
C GLU A 112 16.98 7.17 8.07
N THR A 113 18.04 7.95 8.14
CA THR A 113 18.85 8.29 7.00
C THR A 113 20.30 7.95 7.24
N ALA A 114 21.02 7.64 6.16
CA ALA A 114 22.48 7.52 6.17
C ALA A 114 23.09 8.55 5.19
N PRO A 115 24.34 8.97 5.39
CA PRO A 115 25.07 9.73 4.37
C PRO A 115 25.13 8.92 3.08
N ALA A 116 24.87 9.58 1.95
CA ALA A 116 24.97 8.91 0.64
C ALA A 116 26.42 8.54 0.34
N ALA A 117 26.68 7.28 0.06
CA ALA A 117 28.04 6.80 -0.24
C ALA A 117 28.59 7.35 -1.56
N LEU A 118 27.75 7.74 -2.51
CA LEU A 118 28.14 8.05 -3.90
C LEU A 118 27.42 9.27 -4.51
N SER A 119 26.67 10.04 -3.76
CA SER A 119 25.95 11.19 -4.31
C SER A 119 26.25 12.46 -3.55
N ASN A 120 26.24 13.57 -4.24
CA ASN A 120 26.45 14.96 -3.85
C ASN A 120 25.89 15.44 -2.49
N GLY A 121 25.96 14.60 -1.45
CA GLY A 121 25.63 14.97 -0.07
C GLY A 121 24.18 14.81 0.34
N ALA A 122 23.27 14.35 -0.52
CA ALA A 122 21.89 14.08 -0.10
C ALA A 122 21.80 12.76 0.69
N PRO A 123 21.18 12.74 1.89
CA PRO A 123 21.06 11.52 2.67
C PRO A 123 20.15 10.50 1.99
N GLU A 124 20.44 9.22 2.21
CA GLU A 124 19.61 8.10 1.75
C GLU A 124 18.64 7.68 2.85
N LEU A 125 17.38 7.43 2.49
CA LEU A 125 16.41 6.83 3.40
C LEU A 125 16.72 5.35 3.54
N THR A 126 17.08 4.91 4.74
CA THR A 126 17.50 3.52 4.99
C THR A 126 16.48 2.71 5.77
N ALA A 127 15.59 3.36 6.49
CA ALA A 127 14.53 2.69 7.22
C ALA A 127 13.44 3.67 7.67
N LEU A 128 12.30 3.10 8.03
CA LEU A 128 11.31 3.76 8.87
C LEU A 128 11.36 3.15 10.27
N ARG A 129 11.38 3.99 11.29
CA ARG A 129 11.28 3.58 12.69
C ARG A 129 9.96 4.05 13.27
N PHE A 130 9.28 3.17 13.98
CA PHE A 130 8.03 3.47 14.65
C PHE A 130 8.05 3.01 16.11
N LYS A 131 7.32 3.75 16.94
CA LYS A 131 6.98 3.31 18.28
C LYS A 131 5.58 2.74 18.29
N THR A 132 5.46 1.46 18.60
CA THR A 132 4.17 0.79 18.80
C THR A 132 3.54 1.22 20.13
N PRO A 133 2.20 1.08 20.29
CA PRO A 133 1.50 1.51 21.50
C PRO A 133 2.02 0.87 22.81
N ASP A 134 2.59 -0.33 22.72
CA ASP A 134 3.27 -1.04 23.82
C ASP A 134 4.65 -0.46 24.17
N GLY A 135 5.05 0.62 23.48
CA GLY A 135 6.36 1.27 23.68
C GLY A 135 7.53 0.62 22.94
N ALA A 136 7.32 -0.51 22.27
CA ALA A 136 8.37 -1.17 21.51
C ALA A 136 8.76 -0.32 20.28
N SER A 137 10.06 -0.27 19.99
CA SER A 137 10.58 0.34 18.77
C SER A 137 10.72 -0.73 17.69
N ARG A 138 10.10 -0.51 16.54
CA ARG A 138 10.21 -1.37 15.37
C ARG A 138 10.91 -0.61 14.24
N ARG A 139 11.72 -1.33 13.49
CA ARG A 139 12.47 -0.80 12.34
C ARG A 139 12.07 -1.55 11.08
N LEU A 140 11.61 -0.82 10.07
CA LEU A 140 11.36 -1.33 8.73
C LEU A 140 12.53 -0.90 7.83
N PRO A 141 13.45 -1.80 7.49
CA PRO A 141 14.54 -1.47 6.59
C PRO A 141 14.02 -1.23 5.17
N LEU A 142 14.59 -0.26 4.50
CA LEU A 142 14.27 0.09 3.11
C LEU A 142 15.56 0.05 2.29
N ASP A 143 15.41 -0.22 1.01
CA ASP A 143 16.49 -0.02 0.05
C ASP A 143 16.57 1.46 -0.38
N ASP A 144 17.50 1.76 -1.27
CA ASP A 144 17.77 3.10 -1.83
C ASP A 144 16.59 3.68 -2.64
N HIS A 145 15.60 2.86 -2.99
CA HIS A 145 14.36 3.25 -3.66
C HIS A 145 13.16 3.35 -2.72
N GLY A 146 13.35 3.21 -1.41
CA GLY A 146 12.27 3.22 -0.43
C GLY A 146 11.40 1.96 -0.46
N ALA A 147 11.93 0.88 -1.03
CA ALA A 147 11.23 -0.39 -1.15
C ALA A 147 11.70 -1.39 -0.09
N LEU A 148 10.86 -2.35 0.18
CA LEU A 148 11.15 -3.47 1.05
C LEU A 148 11.03 -4.81 0.28
N ARG A 149 11.86 -5.77 0.67
CA ARG A 149 11.75 -7.12 0.15
C ARG A 149 10.53 -7.81 0.75
N VAL A 150 9.69 -8.39 -0.11
CA VAL A 150 8.49 -9.12 0.31
C VAL A 150 8.88 -10.53 0.77
N PRO A 151 8.60 -10.92 2.02
CA PRO A 151 8.78 -12.28 2.49
C PRO A 151 7.58 -13.14 2.08
N PHE A 152 7.52 -13.52 0.79
CA PHE A 152 6.45 -14.37 0.29
C PHE A 152 6.31 -15.66 1.11
N ARG A 153 5.08 -16.00 1.48
CA ARG A 153 4.77 -17.16 2.33
C ARG A 153 4.51 -18.45 1.56
N GLY A 154 4.53 -18.39 0.25
CA GLY A 154 4.26 -19.52 -0.64
C GLY A 154 3.43 -19.11 -1.84
N PRO A 155 2.97 -20.05 -2.66
CA PRO A 155 2.13 -19.78 -3.80
C PRO A 155 0.79 -19.16 -3.32
N GLY A 156 0.36 -18.13 -4.03
CA GLY A 156 -0.88 -17.44 -3.75
C GLY A 156 -2.10 -18.07 -4.38
N GLY A 157 -3.26 -17.52 -4.10
CA GLY A 157 -4.51 -17.80 -4.77
C GLY A 157 -5.45 -18.75 -4.01
N LEU A 158 -6.62 -18.98 -4.63
CA LEU A 158 -7.74 -19.75 -4.05
C LEU A 158 -7.40 -21.21 -3.74
N ALA A 159 -6.46 -21.81 -4.48
CA ALA A 159 -6.18 -23.24 -4.43
C ALA A 159 -5.11 -23.66 -3.39
N GLY A 160 -4.87 -22.86 -2.36
CA GLY A 160 -3.92 -23.22 -1.31
C GLY A 160 -2.91 -22.15 -0.94
N GLY A 161 -3.27 -20.89 -1.17
CA GLY A 161 -2.47 -19.74 -0.72
C GLY A 161 -2.39 -19.65 0.80
N SER A 162 -1.46 -18.82 1.25
CA SER A 162 -1.23 -18.59 2.68
C SER A 162 -2.34 -17.78 3.36
N PHE A 163 -3.23 -17.20 2.57
CA PHE A 163 -4.32 -16.35 3.05
C PHE A 163 -5.68 -16.96 2.72
N ARG A 164 -6.66 -16.69 3.58
CA ARG A 164 -8.03 -17.08 3.36
C ARG A 164 -8.67 -16.18 2.31
N TYR A 165 -9.16 -16.76 1.24
CA TYR A 165 -9.95 -16.08 0.22
C TYR A 165 -11.43 -16.28 0.49
N VAL A 166 -12.18 -15.19 0.45
CA VAL A 166 -13.63 -15.19 0.56
C VAL A 166 -14.19 -14.48 -0.68
N PRO A 167 -14.82 -15.18 -1.61
CA PRO A 167 -15.49 -14.55 -2.74
C PRO A 167 -16.56 -13.55 -2.25
N ALA A 168 -16.56 -12.34 -2.81
CA ALA A 168 -17.49 -11.29 -2.39
C ALA A 168 -18.95 -11.71 -2.49
N ILE A 169 -19.28 -12.55 -3.47
CA ILE A 169 -20.64 -13.07 -3.65
C ILE A 169 -21.14 -13.86 -2.42
N ARG A 170 -20.27 -14.60 -1.75
CA ARG A 170 -20.65 -15.34 -0.53
C ARG A 170 -21.07 -14.42 0.61
N LEU A 171 -20.44 -13.24 0.71
CA LEU A 171 -20.84 -12.21 1.67
C LEU A 171 -22.20 -11.60 1.29
N LEU A 172 -22.38 -11.29 0.00
CA LEU A 172 -23.61 -10.69 -0.50
C LEU A 172 -24.83 -11.62 -0.38
N ASP A 173 -24.62 -12.91 -0.57
CA ASP A 173 -25.66 -13.95 -0.46
C ASP A 173 -25.86 -14.45 0.98
N GLY A 174 -25.15 -13.89 1.96
CA GLY A 174 -25.25 -14.32 3.36
C GLY A 174 -24.72 -15.73 3.64
N GLN A 175 -23.91 -16.28 2.74
CA GLN A 175 -23.33 -17.63 2.88
C GLN A 175 -22.10 -17.65 3.81
N GLU A 176 -21.52 -16.49 4.08
CA GLU A 176 -20.41 -16.38 5.00
C GLU A 176 -20.93 -16.22 6.43
N PRO A 177 -20.45 -17.01 7.40
CA PRO A 177 -20.96 -16.93 8.78
C PRO A 177 -20.81 -15.52 9.36
N ALA A 178 -21.84 -15.07 10.09
CA ALA A 178 -21.78 -13.78 10.77
C ALA A 178 -20.59 -13.73 11.73
N GLY A 179 -19.83 -12.63 11.66
CA GLY A 179 -18.65 -12.42 12.50
C GLY A 179 -17.39 -13.16 12.05
N SER A 180 -17.42 -13.95 10.97
CA SER A 180 -16.24 -14.69 10.47
C SER A 180 -15.06 -13.79 10.07
N LEU A 181 -15.33 -12.52 9.77
CA LEU A 181 -14.33 -11.50 9.45
C LEU A 181 -14.07 -10.52 10.60
N ALA A 182 -14.72 -10.73 11.77
CA ALA A 182 -14.51 -9.85 12.91
C ALA A 182 -13.07 -9.93 13.41
N SER A 183 -12.50 -8.77 13.75
CA SER A 183 -11.11 -8.63 14.22
C SER A 183 -10.05 -9.13 13.22
N GLN A 184 -10.41 -9.24 11.94
CA GLN A 184 -9.47 -9.59 10.87
C GLN A 184 -9.09 -8.35 10.05
N TRP A 185 -7.86 -8.35 9.54
CA TRP A 185 -7.48 -7.45 8.47
C TRP A 185 -8.00 -8.02 7.16
N VAL A 186 -8.82 -7.26 6.49
CA VAL A 186 -9.47 -7.69 5.24
C VAL A 186 -8.96 -6.83 4.09
N LEU A 187 -8.34 -7.47 3.11
CA LEU A 187 -7.96 -6.83 1.85
C LEU A 187 -9.03 -7.15 0.81
N ILE A 188 -9.50 -6.13 0.11
CA ILE A 188 -10.47 -6.27 -0.97
C ILE A 188 -9.77 -5.91 -2.27
N GLY A 189 -9.73 -6.86 -3.20
CA GLY A 189 -9.11 -6.68 -4.49
C GLY A 189 -9.66 -7.64 -5.52
N SER A 190 -9.23 -7.47 -6.77
CA SER A 190 -9.59 -8.38 -7.86
C SER A 190 -8.58 -9.51 -7.94
N SER A 191 -9.09 -10.75 -8.05
CA SER A 191 -8.28 -11.93 -8.34
C SER A 191 -8.66 -12.59 -9.68
N ALA A 192 -9.60 -11.99 -10.43
CA ALA A 192 -10.05 -12.53 -11.69
C ALA A 192 -8.98 -12.37 -12.79
N PRO A 193 -8.66 -13.42 -13.56
CA PRO A 193 -7.61 -13.37 -14.59
C PRO A 193 -7.80 -12.24 -15.63
N GLY A 194 -9.05 -11.90 -15.97
CA GLY A 194 -9.37 -10.84 -16.92
C GLY A 194 -9.17 -9.42 -16.40
N MET A 195 -8.90 -9.22 -15.12
CA MET A 195 -8.71 -7.91 -14.50
C MET A 195 -7.24 -7.45 -14.49
N ALA A 196 -6.34 -8.23 -15.10
CA ALA A 196 -4.90 -7.92 -15.28
C ALA A 196 -4.14 -7.61 -13.98
N ASP A 197 -4.62 -8.05 -12.83
CA ASP A 197 -3.94 -7.86 -11.53
C ASP A 197 -3.22 -9.14 -11.08
N LEU A 198 -2.47 -9.73 -12.01
CA LEU A 198 -1.60 -10.87 -11.74
C LEU A 198 -0.14 -10.43 -11.86
N ARG A 199 0.68 -10.88 -10.94
CA ARG A 199 2.12 -10.55 -10.89
C ARG A 199 2.95 -11.80 -10.82
N ALA A 200 4.05 -11.85 -11.58
CA ALA A 200 5.07 -12.86 -11.39
C ALA A 200 5.83 -12.57 -10.09
N THR A 201 5.98 -13.57 -9.26
CA THR A 201 6.70 -13.50 -7.98
C THR A 201 7.69 -14.67 -7.87
N PRO A 202 8.63 -14.67 -6.93
CA PRO A 202 9.57 -15.78 -6.75
C PRO A 202 8.91 -17.13 -6.43
N VAL A 203 7.67 -17.13 -5.98
CA VAL A 203 6.96 -18.33 -5.52
C VAL A 203 5.78 -18.73 -6.41
N HIS A 204 5.35 -17.82 -7.30
CA HIS A 204 4.23 -18.09 -8.20
C HIS A 204 4.28 -17.20 -9.45
N PRO A 205 4.10 -17.76 -10.67
CA PRO A 205 4.19 -16.98 -11.92
C PRO A 205 3.00 -16.03 -12.15
N ALA A 206 1.89 -16.22 -11.48
CA ALA A 206 0.65 -15.44 -11.63
C ALA A 206 -0.06 -15.26 -10.29
N MET A 207 0.62 -14.61 -9.35
CA MET A 207 0.07 -14.29 -8.03
C MET A 207 -0.91 -13.12 -8.12
N PRO A 208 -2.09 -13.20 -7.50
CA PRO A 208 -2.99 -12.05 -7.41
C PRO A 208 -2.33 -10.87 -6.69
N GLY A 209 -2.46 -9.67 -7.27
CA GLY A 209 -1.83 -8.47 -6.70
C GLY A 209 -2.36 -8.06 -5.33
N VAL A 210 -3.53 -8.56 -4.94
CA VAL A 210 -4.10 -8.35 -3.61
C VAL A 210 -3.40 -9.17 -2.53
N GLU A 211 -2.67 -10.21 -2.86
CA GLU A 211 -1.94 -11.09 -1.93
C GLU A 211 -0.53 -10.58 -1.62
#